data_5c4ca73aab6a477b6e7617318ae4c2ab
#
_entry.id   5c4ca73aab6a477b6e7617318ae4c2ab
#
_cell.length_a   1.000
_cell.length_b   1.000
_cell.length_c   1.000
_cell.angle_alpha   90.00
_cell.angle_beta   90.00
_cell.angle_gamma   90.00
#
_symmetry.space_group_name_H-M   'P 1'
#
loop_
_entity.id
_entity.type
_entity.pdbx_description
1 polymer ?
#
loop_
_entity_poly.entity_id
_entity_poly.type
_entity_poly.pdbx_seq_one_letter_code
_entity_poly.pdbx_strand_id
1 'polypeptide(L)'
;MIIGVGIDVVEIARLEQALHRTHGLAGRLFCEAERALPMRSLAARFAAKEALAKALGAPPGLLWTDAEVVAGPDGRPELKVSGTVADAAARRGVTRWHLSLSHEGALATAVVIAEGGERAEGGAGAEGADGEASGLGWV
;
A
#
# COMPACT_ATOMS: atom_id res chain seq x y z
N MET A 1 -17.88 7.58 -2.59
CA MET A 1 -17.29 7.64 -3.96
C MET A 1 -15.93 6.97 -3.95
N ILE A 2 -15.64 6.13 -4.91
CA ILE A 2 -14.30 5.56 -5.08
C ILE A 2 -13.38 6.63 -5.63
N ILE A 3 -12.27 6.87 -4.91
CA ILE A 3 -11.25 7.87 -5.27
C ILE A 3 -10.11 7.22 -6.05
N GLY A 4 -9.74 6.01 -5.68
CA GLY A 4 -8.67 5.30 -6.36
C GLY A 4 -8.69 3.80 -6.08
N VAL A 5 -8.07 3.05 -6.98
CA VAL A 5 -7.90 1.60 -6.88
C VAL A 5 -6.44 1.26 -7.16
N GLY A 6 -5.87 0.41 -6.34
CA GLY A 6 -4.53 -0.10 -6.54
C GLY A 6 -4.49 -1.62 -6.44
N ILE A 7 -3.68 -2.23 -7.26
CA ILE A 7 -3.37 -3.66 -7.21
C ILE A 7 -1.89 -3.86 -7.36
N ASP A 8 -1.36 -4.82 -6.64
CA ASP A 8 0.05 -5.21 -6.76
C ASP A 8 0.26 -6.70 -6.59
N VAL A 9 1.28 -7.21 -7.23
CA VAL A 9 1.71 -8.62 -7.16
C VAL A 9 3.19 -8.65 -6.80
N VAL A 10 3.53 -9.41 -5.77
CA VAL A 10 4.90 -9.56 -5.27
C VAL A 10 5.33 -11.02 -5.38
N GLU A 11 6.47 -11.25 -5.98
CA GLU A 11 7.15 -12.54 -5.94
C GLU A 11 7.86 -12.67 -4.58
N ILE A 12 7.44 -13.66 -3.79
CA ILE A 12 7.88 -13.82 -2.39
C ILE A 12 9.39 -14.01 -2.30
N ALA A 13 9.96 -14.88 -3.14
CA ALA A 13 11.39 -15.14 -3.15
C ALA A 13 12.22 -13.89 -3.50
N ARG A 14 11.72 -13.05 -4.39
CA ARG A 14 12.40 -11.81 -4.79
C ARG A 14 12.44 -10.79 -3.65
N LEU A 15 11.35 -10.65 -2.90
CA LEU A 15 11.34 -9.81 -1.71
C LEU A 15 12.30 -10.34 -0.65
N GLU A 16 12.29 -11.65 -0.41
CA GLU A 16 13.20 -12.31 0.54
C GLU A 16 14.65 -12.03 0.21
N GLN A 17 15.05 -12.18 -1.05
CA GLN A 17 16.39 -11.85 -1.51
C GLN A 17 16.75 -10.38 -1.31
N ALA A 18 15.81 -9.46 -1.58
CA ALA A 18 16.04 -8.04 -1.37
C ALA A 18 16.26 -7.71 0.12
N LEU A 19 15.48 -8.31 1.01
CA LEU A 19 15.62 -8.13 2.46
C LEU A 19 16.95 -8.67 2.99
N HIS A 20 17.44 -9.78 2.45
CA HIS A 20 18.74 -10.33 2.81
C HIS A 20 19.90 -9.49 2.27
N ARG A 21 19.78 -8.98 1.05
CA ARG A 21 20.84 -8.28 0.35
C ARG A 21 21.03 -6.84 0.82
N THR A 22 19.95 -6.17 1.23
CA THR A 22 19.97 -4.76 1.60
C THR A 22 19.78 -4.60 3.10
N HIS A 23 20.86 -4.25 3.79
CA HIS A 23 20.82 -4.00 5.24
C HIS A 23 19.84 -2.86 5.57
N GLY A 24 19.00 -3.09 6.59
CA GLY A 24 18.02 -2.09 7.05
C GLY A 24 16.76 -1.96 6.20
N LEU A 25 16.64 -2.68 5.09
CA LEU A 25 15.47 -2.59 4.21
C LEU A 25 14.18 -3.00 4.94
N ALA A 26 14.20 -4.06 5.73
CA ALA A 26 13.02 -4.48 6.50
C ALA A 26 12.48 -3.39 7.41
N GLY A 27 13.36 -2.65 8.07
CA GLY A 27 12.98 -1.52 8.94
C GLY A 27 12.41 -0.33 8.19
N ARG A 28 12.77 -0.15 6.91
CA ARG A 28 12.21 0.90 6.06
C ARG A 28 10.86 0.53 5.46
N LEU A 29 10.64 -0.76 5.18
CA LEU A 29 9.42 -1.24 4.53
C LEU A 29 8.31 -1.59 5.53
N PHE A 30 8.67 -2.09 6.70
CA PHE A 30 7.72 -2.68 7.65
C PHE A 30 7.81 -2.06 9.02
N CYS A 31 6.64 -1.85 9.64
CA CYS A 31 6.53 -1.49 11.04
C CYS A 31 7.03 -2.63 11.92
N GLU A 32 7.41 -2.33 13.17
CA GLU A 32 7.98 -3.31 14.08
C GLU A 32 7.09 -4.56 14.25
N ALA A 33 5.79 -4.36 14.42
CA ALA A 33 4.84 -5.45 14.56
C ALA A 33 4.73 -6.34 13.32
N GLU A 34 4.96 -5.77 12.12
CA GLU A 34 4.95 -6.53 10.87
C GLU A 34 6.19 -7.40 10.69
N ARG A 35 7.35 -6.92 11.14
CA ARG A 35 8.66 -7.57 10.90
C ARG A 35 8.80 -8.98 11.46
N ALA A 36 8.01 -9.33 12.47
CA ALA A 36 8.04 -10.66 13.08
C ALA A 36 7.24 -11.71 12.31
N LEU A 37 6.55 -11.33 11.24
CA LEU A 37 5.67 -12.21 10.49
C LEU A 37 6.44 -13.07 9.47
N PRO A 38 5.86 -14.23 9.06
CA PRO A 38 6.45 -15.06 8.01
C PRO A 38 6.58 -14.32 6.68
N MET A 39 7.55 -14.74 5.85
CA MET A 39 7.85 -14.09 4.57
C MET A 39 6.64 -13.87 3.66
N ARG A 40 5.76 -14.86 3.51
CA ARG A 40 4.57 -14.69 2.66
C ARG A 40 3.61 -13.62 3.19
N SER A 41 3.53 -13.47 4.52
CA SER A 41 2.76 -12.41 5.15
C SER A 41 3.40 -11.04 4.95
N LEU A 42 4.72 -10.96 5.01
CA LEU A 42 5.47 -9.75 4.66
C LEU A 42 5.28 -9.38 3.19
N ALA A 43 5.33 -10.34 2.29
CA ALA A 43 5.12 -10.12 0.87
C ALA A 43 3.71 -9.60 0.57
N ALA A 44 2.69 -10.14 1.22
CA ALA A 44 1.32 -9.65 1.08
C ALA A 44 1.17 -8.22 1.62
N ARG A 45 1.84 -7.90 2.73
CA ARG A 45 1.86 -6.55 3.30
C ARG A 45 2.60 -5.56 2.41
N PHE A 46 3.71 -5.98 1.84
CA PHE A 46 4.43 -5.17 0.86
C PHE A 46 3.55 -4.87 -0.36
N ALA A 47 2.88 -5.89 -0.91
CA ALA A 47 1.92 -5.71 -1.98
C ALA A 47 0.79 -4.73 -1.60
N ALA A 48 0.30 -4.79 -0.36
CA ALA A 48 -0.72 -3.87 0.13
C ALA A 48 -0.24 -2.41 0.15
N LYS A 49 0.99 -2.18 0.60
CA LYS A 49 1.59 -0.83 0.63
C LYS A 49 1.80 -0.27 -0.77
N GLU A 50 2.24 -1.11 -1.71
CA GLU A 50 2.36 -0.73 -3.11
C GLU A 50 0.99 -0.44 -3.74
N ALA A 51 0.01 -1.28 -3.49
CA ALA A 51 -1.36 -1.09 -3.97
C ALA A 51 -1.98 0.19 -3.41
N LEU A 52 -1.72 0.49 -2.13
CA LEU A 52 -2.15 1.75 -1.50
C LEU A 52 -1.58 2.97 -2.21
N ALA A 53 -0.30 2.93 -2.54
CA ALA A 53 0.31 4.02 -3.29
C ALA A 53 -0.34 4.24 -4.65
N LYS A 54 -0.57 3.15 -5.37
CA LYS A 54 -1.26 3.21 -6.67
C LYS A 54 -2.65 3.79 -6.53
N ALA A 55 -3.38 3.42 -5.47
CA ALA A 55 -4.70 3.99 -5.19
C ALA A 55 -4.65 5.50 -4.92
N LEU A 56 -3.53 6.02 -4.40
CA LEU A 56 -3.28 7.44 -4.19
C LEU A 56 -2.67 8.14 -5.42
N GLY A 57 -2.42 7.42 -6.52
CA GLY A 57 -1.76 7.98 -7.70
C GLY A 57 -0.25 8.06 -7.57
N ALA A 58 0.34 7.27 -6.70
CA ALA A 58 1.78 7.17 -6.45
C ALA A 58 2.45 8.54 -6.20
N PRO A 59 1.96 9.37 -5.25
CA PRO A 59 2.59 10.65 -4.95
C PRO A 59 3.99 10.44 -4.38
N PRO A 60 4.93 11.36 -4.63
CA PRO A 60 6.27 11.27 -4.06
C PRO A 60 6.24 11.49 -2.54
N GLY A 61 7.25 10.95 -1.84
CA GLY A 61 7.48 11.23 -0.43
C GLY A 61 6.70 10.38 0.56
N LEU A 62 5.99 9.35 0.10
CA LEU A 62 5.34 8.41 1.01
C LEU A 62 6.37 7.54 1.73
N LEU A 63 6.23 7.40 3.05
CA LEU A 63 7.01 6.47 3.85
C LEU A 63 6.23 5.16 4.02
N TRP A 64 6.89 4.04 3.76
CA TRP A 64 6.30 2.70 3.87
C TRP A 64 5.74 2.39 5.25
N THR A 65 6.43 2.86 6.30
CA THR A 65 6.03 2.65 7.68
C THR A 65 4.87 3.53 8.14
N ASP A 66 4.45 4.49 7.33
CA ASP A 66 3.23 5.26 7.56
C ASP A 66 1.96 4.55 7.07
N ALA A 67 2.11 3.35 6.55
CA ALA A 67 1.03 2.42 6.27
C ALA A 67 1.33 1.08 6.96
N GLU A 68 0.45 0.64 7.81
CA GLU A 68 0.55 -0.64 8.52
C GLU A 68 -0.66 -1.50 8.17
N VAL A 69 -0.43 -2.79 7.93
CA VAL A 69 -1.51 -3.76 7.80
C VAL A 69 -1.71 -4.45 9.14
N VAL A 70 -2.89 -4.29 9.69
CA VAL A 70 -3.28 -4.87 10.98
C VAL A 70 -4.44 -5.84 10.80
N ALA A 71 -4.62 -6.74 11.76
CA ALA A 71 -5.81 -7.57 11.81
C ALA A 71 -6.94 -6.79 12.48
N GLY A 72 -8.05 -6.64 11.79
CA GLY A 72 -9.26 -6.06 12.34
C GLY A 72 -9.95 -6.98 13.35
N PRO A 73 -11.05 -6.52 13.98
CA PRO A 73 -11.77 -7.29 15.02
C PRO A 73 -12.28 -8.65 14.55
N ASP A 74 -12.58 -8.79 13.27
CA ASP A 74 -13.07 -10.01 12.64
C ASP A 74 -11.94 -10.84 11.99
N GLY A 75 -10.67 -10.45 12.17
CA GLY A 75 -9.50 -11.09 11.59
C GLY A 75 -9.18 -10.66 10.15
N ARG A 76 -9.99 -9.81 9.54
CA ARG A 76 -9.70 -9.27 8.20
C ARG A 76 -8.56 -8.27 8.26
N PRO A 77 -7.71 -8.23 7.22
CA PRO A 77 -6.68 -7.21 7.15
C PRO A 77 -7.28 -5.82 6.97
N GLU A 78 -6.73 -4.86 7.69
CA GLU A 78 -7.09 -3.44 7.61
C GLU A 78 -5.84 -2.59 7.45
N LEU A 79 -6.00 -1.46 6.77
CA LEU A 79 -4.95 -0.45 6.66
C LEU A 79 -5.05 0.57 7.78
N LYS A 80 -3.97 0.74 8.50
CA LYS A 80 -3.77 1.81 9.48
C LYS A 80 -2.75 2.79 8.91
N VAL A 81 -3.20 4.01 8.62
CA VAL A 81 -2.36 5.03 7.99
C VAL A 81 -2.05 6.16 8.96
N SER A 82 -0.86 6.73 8.80
CA SER A 82 -0.36 7.85 9.59
C SER A 82 0.55 8.72 8.74
N GLY A 83 1.06 9.82 9.31
CA GLY A 83 2.10 10.66 8.72
C GLY A 83 1.90 10.99 7.24
N THR A 84 2.90 10.69 6.43
CA THR A 84 2.91 11.03 5.01
C THR A 84 1.77 10.42 4.21
N VAL A 85 1.37 9.20 4.55
CA VAL A 85 0.25 8.51 3.88
C VAL A 85 -1.09 9.14 4.28
N ALA A 86 -1.30 9.41 5.57
CA ALA A 86 -2.50 10.08 6.05
C ALA A 86 -2.66 11.48 5.41
N ASP A 87 -1.58 12.23 5.30
CA ASP A 87 -1.58 13.55 4.66
C ASP A 87 -1.94 13.47 3.17
N ALA A 88 -1.36 12.52 2.44
CA ALA A 88 -1.68 12.30 1.03
C ALA A 88 -3.13 11.85 0.83
N ALA A 89 -3.64 10.99 1.71
CA ALA A 89 -5.03 10.56 1.71
C ALA A 89 -5.99 11.72 1.95
N ALA A 90 -5.68 12.58 2.93
CA ALA A 90 -6.48 13.76 3.24
C ALA A 90 -6.55 14.74 2.06
N ARG A 91 -5.43 14.99 1.39
CA ARG A 91 -5.40 15.85 0.19
C ARG A 91 -6.27 15.33 -0.94
N ARG A 92 -6.48 14.02 -1.02
CA ARG A 92 -7.35 13.39 -2.02
C ARG A 92 -8.78 13.17 -1.54
N GLY A 93 -9.07 13.50 -0.30
CA GLY A 93 -10.41 13.31 0.27
C GLY A 93 -10.74 11.86 0.62
N VAL A 94 -9.73 11.02 0.82
CA VAL A 94 -9.92 9.62 1.23
C VAL A 94 -10.30 9.57 2.70
N THR A 95 -11.41 8.91 3.01
CA THR A 95 -11.91 8.74 4.38
C THR A 95 -11.99 7.28 4.80
N ARG A 96 -11.93 6.37 3.85
CA ARG A 96 -12.08 4.93 4.11
C ARG A 96 -11.22 4.10 3.14
N TRP A 97 -10.66 3.03 3.68
CA TRP A 97 -9.86 2.07 2.93
C TRP A 97 -10.53 0.71 2.91
N HIS A 98 -10.42 0.03 1.79
CA HIS A 98 -10.78 -1.37 1.64
C HIS A 98 -9.56 -2.13 1.18
N LEU A 99 -9.28 -3.26 1.82
CA LEU A 99 -8.09 -4.07 1.57
C LEU A 99 -8.47 -5.53 1.43
N SER A 100 -7.90 -6.17 0.42
CA SER A 100 -7.92 -7.62 0.30
C SER A 100 -6.54 -8.13 -0.06
N LEU A 101 -6.12 -9.20 0.58
CA LEU A 101 -4.84 -9.87 0.38
C LEU A 101 -5.06 -11.30 -0.08
N SER A 102 -4.18 -11.77 -0.94
CA SER A 102 -4.13 -13.17 -1.33
C SER A 102 -2.70 -13.61 -1.55
N HIS A 103 -2.41 -14.86 -1.32
CA HIS A 103 -1.15 -15.48 -1.69
C HIS A 103 -1.38 -16.89 -2.18
N GLU A 104 -0.67 -17.27 -3.21
CA GLU A 104 -0.72 -18.61 -3.77
C GLU A 104 0.62 -18.95 -4.42
N GLY A 105 1.18 -20.11 -4.06
CA GLY A 105 2.48 -20.52 -4.58
C GLY A 105 3.57 -19.51 -4.25
N ALA A 106 4.24 -19.03 -5.28
CA ALA A 106 5.35 -18.08 -5.18
C ALA A 106 4.91 -16.60 -5.11
N LEU A 107 3.61 -16.30 -5.16
CA LEU A 107 3.10 -14.95 -5.32
C LEU A 107 2.23 -14.51 -4.14
N ALA A 108 2.35 -13.24 -3.79
CA ALA A 108 1.41 -12.53 -2.92
C ALA A 108 0.81 -11.36 -3.70
N THR A 109 -0.45 -11.08 -3.47
CA THR A 109 -1.15 -9.99 -4.15
C THR A 109 -2.03 -9.21 -3.17
N ALA A 110 -2.29 -7.96 -3.49
CA ALA A 110 -3.16 -7.09 -2.74
C ALA A 110 -3.98 -6.20 -3.66
N VAL A 111 -5.20 -5.90 -3.24
CA VAL A 111 -6.01 -4.84 -3.83
C VAL A 111 -6.37 -3.84 -2.74
N VAL A 112 -6.28 -2.56 -3.06
CA VAL A 112 -6.67 -1.45 -2.20
C VAL A 112 -7.66 -0.57 -2.92
N ILE A 113 -8.75 -0.25 -2.26
CA ILE A 113 -9.74 0.71 -2.73
C ILE A 113 -9.77 1.88 -1.74
N ALA A 114 -9.53 3.07 -2.26
CA ALA A 114 -9.64 4.32 -1.51
C ALA A 114 -11.02 4.92 -1.77
N GLU A 115 -11.79 5.13 -0.73
CA GLU A 115 -13.14 5.69 -0.77
C GLU A 115 -13.17 7.03 -0.03
N GLY A 116 -13.92 7.97 -0.54
CA GLY A 116 -14.12 9.27 0.08
C GLY A 116 -15.56 9.74 0.04
N GLY A 117 -15.82 10.90 0.63
CA GLY A 117 -17.12 11.56 0.58
C GLY A 117 -17.47 12.04 -0.83
N GLU A 118 -18.72 12.49 -1.01
CA GLU A 118 -19.17 13.08 -2.27
C GLU A 118 -18.29 14.30 -2.62
N ARG A 119 -17.90 14.38 -3.90
CA ARG A 119 -17.19 15.53 -4.43
C ARG A 119 -18.13 16.74 -4.33
N ALA A 120 -17.69 17.80 -3.68
CA ALA A 120 -18.30 19.11 -3.91
C ALA A 120 -18.18 19.40 -5.41
N GLU A 121 -19.30 19.66 -6.08
CA GLU A 121 -19.32 19.98 -7.50
C GLU A 121 -18.45 21.23 -7.75
N GLY A 122 -17.41 21.09 -8.53
CA GLY A 122 -16.57 22.19 -8.98
C GLY A 122 -15.05 21.90 -8.94
N GLY A 123 -14.55 21.15 -9.89
CA GLY A 123 -13.11 21.02 -10.07
C GLY A 123 -12.77 20.15 -11.28
N ALA A 124 -12.21 20.80 -12.29
CA ALA A 124 -11.81 20.23 -13.57
C ALA A 124 -10.96 18.95 -13.43
N GLY A 125 -11.18 18.02 -14.37
CA GLY A 125 -10.54 16.74 -14.44
C GLY A 125 -9.00 16.83 -14.43
N ALA A 126 -8.38 15.98 -13.63
CA ALA A 126 -6.98 15.65 -13.79
C ALA A 126 -6.90 14.53 -14.83
N GLU A 127 -6.26 14.83 -15.95
CA GLU A 127 -5.88 13.84 -16.94
C GLU A 127 -4.99 12.79 -16.29
N GLY A 128 -5.30 11.52 -16.54
CA GLY A 128 -4.50 10.41 -16.08
C GLY A 128 -3.10 10.46 -16.69
N ALA A 129 -2.09 10.55 -15.85
CA ALA A 129 -0.75 10.21 -16.25
C ALA A 129 -0.60 8.70 -16.11
N ASP A 130 -0.56 8.00 -17.23
CA ASP A 130 -0.12 6.62 -17.28
C ASP A 130 1.36 6.57 -16.93
N GLY A 131 1.65 6.47 -15.64
CA GLY A 131 2.99 6.26 -15.13
C GLY A 131 3.17 4.80 -14.80
N GLU A 132 3.90 4.08 -15.64
CA GLU A 132 4.46 2.79 -15.26
C GLU A 132 5.30 2.97 -14.00
N ALA A 133 4.73 2.64 -12.85
CA ALA A 133 5.51 2.49 -11.63
C ALA A 133 6.27 1.17 -11.71
N SER A 134 7.39 1.16 -12.40
CA SER A 134 8.36 0.07 -12.29
C SER A 134 8.92 0.07 -10.88
N GLY A 135 8.74 -1.04 -10.19
CA GLY A 135 8.93 -1.25 -8.78
C GLY A 135 10.15 -0.61 -8.14
N LEU A 136 10.00 -0.28 -6.85
CA LEU A 136 11.00 0.25 -5.91
C LEU A 136 11.26 1.77 -5.98
N GLY A 137 10.33 2.57 -6.45
CA GLY A 137 10.45 4.02 -6.47
C GLY A 137 9.99 4.78 -5.21
N TRP A 138 9.83 4.09 -4.10
CA TRP A 138 9.50 4.73 -2.84
C TRP A 138 10.78 5.05 -2.07
N VAL A 139 11.04 6.27 -1.89
CA VAL A 139 12.16 6.72 -1.06
C VAL A 139 11.61 7.58 0.06
#